data_de338a8c51ffcfe29a22a0f13a0b8f85
#
_entry.id   de338a8c51ffcfe29a22a0f13a0b8f85
#
_cell.length_a   1.000
_cell.length_b   1.000
_cell.length_c   1.000
_cell.angle_alpha   90.00
_cell.angle_beta   90.00
_cell.angle_gamma   90.00
#
_symmetry.space_group_name_H-M   'P 1'
#
loop_
_entity.id
_entity.type
_entity.pdbx_description
1 polymer ?
#
loop_
_entity_poly.entity_id
_entity_poly.type
_entity_poly.pdbx_seq_one_letter_code
_entity_poly.pdbx_strand_id
1 'polypeptide(L)'
;MNPVPSDLLVPIFRDARDMLLLTWAGVRAPSAAALDTAAALGRSIHKAEKELTERLVGGADEAAPLRLVPAHVERIGNAIEGIIRSCQLMEAEGTAFTPSGMREVNALFERAVELLECAGDLTQTGNRVLARHVELESMRFQDLATDYARAHEDRLVEGACRPASSSAYLGILDCLREITRHARLIAGRIAPRPSPGEGPFFRV
;
A
#
# COMPACT_ATOMS: atom_id res chain seq x y z
N MET A 1 -0.08 -27.23 -11.13
CA MET A 1 -0.70 -25.93 -11.52
C MET A 1 -0.31 -24.92 -10.43
N ASN A 2 0.08 -23.70 -10.79
CA ASN A 2 0.37 -22.66 -9.79
C ASN A 2 -0.95 -22.28 -9.07
N PRO A 3 -1.09 -22.43 -7.74
CA PRO A 3 -2.32 -22.11 -7.05
C PRO A 3 -2.60 -20.60 -6.97
N VAL A 4 -1.63 -19.77 -7.35
CA VAL A 4 -1.75 -18.31 -7.33
C VAL A 4 -2.58 -17.83 -8.52
N PRO A 5 -3.73 -17.15 -8.29
CA PRO A 5 -4.56 -16.61 -9.37
C PRO A 5 -3.94 -15.31 -9.93
N SER A 6 -2.83 -15.45 -10.66
CA SER A 6 -2.05 -14.31 -11.19
C SER A 6 -2.87 -13.46 -12.16
N ASP A 7 -3.81 -14.08 -12.87
CA ASP A 7 -4.75 -13.41 -13.80
C ASP A 7 -5.64 -12.37 -13.10
N LEU A 8 -5.93 -12.55 -11.81
CA LEU A 8 -6.65 -11.58 -10.99
C LEU A 8 -5.72 -10.66 -10.20
N LEU A 9 -4.65 -11.21 -9.61
CA LEU A 9 -3.77 -10.43 -8.72
C LEU A 9 -2.93 -9.39 -9.47
N VAL A 10 -2.45 -9.70 -10.67
CA VAL A 10 -1.65 -8.74 -11.47
C VAL A 10 -2.46 -7.47 -11.80
N PRO A 11 -3.69 -7.55 -12.32
CA PRO A 11 -4.54 -6.37 -12.52
C PRO A 11 -4.82 -5.62 -11.21
N ILE A 12 -5.06 -6.32 -10.10
CA ILE A 12 -5.31 -5.68 -8.79
C ILE A 12 -4.11 -4.84 -8.36
N PHE A 13 -2.89 -5.38 -8.41
CA PHE A 13 -1.69 -4.64 -8.04
C PHE A 13 -1.42 -3.44 -8.96
N ARG A 14 -1.65 -3.60 -10.27
CA ARG A 14 -1.57 -2.50 -11.23
C ARG A 14 -2.57 -1.40 -10.89
N ASP A 15 -3.83 -1.74 -10.68
CA ASP A 15 -4.89 -0.78 -10.37
C ASP A 15 -4.62 -0.09 -9.02
N ALA A 16 -4.10 -0.82 -8.01
CA ALA A 16 -3.71 -0.26 -6.72
C ALA A 16 -2.52 0.72 -6.84
N ARG A 17 -1.51 0.38 -7.66
CA ARG A 17 -0.40 1.27 -7.97
C ARG A 17 -0.89 2.55 -8.67
N ASP A 18 -1.72 2.41 -9.69
CA ASP A 18 -2.23 3.55 -10.46
C ASP A 18 -3.15 4.43 -9.61
N MET A 19 -3.97 3.83 -8.74
CA MET A 19 -4.77 4.53 -7.74
C MET A 19 -3.87 5.33 -6.78
N LEU A 20 -2.77 4.72 -6.30
CA LEU A 20 -1.83 5.40 -5.40
C LEU A 20 -1.09 6.54 -6.11
N LEU A 21 -0.67 6.38 -7.36
CA LEU A 21 -0.04 7.42 -8.17
C LEU A 21 -0.96 8.64 -8.38
N LEU A 22 -2.23 8.41 -8.70
CA LEU A 22 -3.22 9.47 -8.85
C LEU A 22 -3.50 10.19 -7.53
N THR A 23 -3.57 9.43 -6.43
CA THR A 23 -3.72 9.98 -5.08
C THR A 23 -2.51 10.83 -4.71
N TRP A 24 -1.29 10.36 -5.01
CA TRP A 24 -0.06 11.12 -4.81
C TRP A 24 -0.03 12.44 -5.61
N ALA A 25 -0.52 12.39 -6.86
CA ALA A 25 -0.68 13.62 -7.63
C ALA A 25 -1.62 14.63 -6.93
N GLY A 26 -2.73 14.15 -6.36
CA GLY A 26 -3.67 14.96 -5.58
C GLY A 26 -3.08 15.54 -4.30
N VAL A 27 -2.17 14.81 -3.62
CA VAL A 27 -1.44 15.31 -2.44
C VAL A 27 -0.50 16.46 -2.81
N ARG A 28 0.16 16.39 -3.98
CA ARG A 28 1.12 17.41 -4.44
C ARG A 28 0.46 18.65 -5.01
N ALA A 29 -0.68 18.46 -5.65
CA ALA A 29 -1.45 19.55 -6.24
C ALA A 29 -2.95 19.18 -6.23
N PRO A 30 -3.82 19.95 -5.59
CA PRO A 30 -5.26 19.68 -5.57
C PRO A 30 -5.79 19.42 -6.97
N SER A 31 -6.42 18.26 -7.18
CA SER A 31 -6.98 17.84 -8.45
C SER A 31 -8.16 16.89 -8.22
N ALA A 32 -9.36 17.45 -8.22
CA ALA A 32 -10.59 16.65 -8.07
C ALA A 32 -10.66 15.54 -9.14
N ALA A 33 -10.30 15.83 -10.40
CA ALA A 33 -10.32 14.84 -11.47
C ALA A 33 -9.36 13.66 -11.23
N ALA A 34 -8.16 13.91 -10.67
CA ALA A 34 -7.24 12.84 -10.31
C ALA A 34 -7.79 11.97 -9.17
N LEU A 35 -8.36 12.59 -8.14
CA LEU A 35 -8.96 11.88 -7.00
C LEU A 35 -10.22 11.10 -7.40
N ASP A 36 -11.06 11.63 -8.30
CA ASP A 36 -12.23 10.92 -8.85
C ASP A 36 -11.81 9.68 -9.66
N THR A 37 -10.75 9.82 -10.45
CA THR A 37 -10.18 8.68 -11.20
C THR A 37 -9.61 7.65 -10.26
N ALA A 38 -8.88 8.06 -9.23
CA ALA A 38 -8.38 7.17 -8.17
C ALA A 38 -9.54 6.41 -7.49
N ALA A 39 -10.61 7.10 -7.12
CA ALA A 39 -11.80 6.48 -6.53
C ALA A 39 -12.48 5.47 -7.48
N ALA A 40 -12.44 5.71 -8.80
CA ALA A 40 -12.94 4.75 -9.78
C ALA A 40 -12.11 3.46 -9.82
N LEU A 41 -10.78 3.57 -9.70
CA LEU A 41 -9.89 2.41 -9.57
C LEU A 41 -10.14 1.64 -8.26
N GLY A 42 -10.44 2.32 -7.15
CA GLY A 42 -10.85 1.69 -5.90
C GLY A 42 -12.07 0.78 -6.07
N ARG A 43 -13.08 1.23 -6.84
CA ARG A 43 -14.25 0.39 -7.16
C ARG A 43 -13.89 -0.83 -8.03
N SER A 44 -12.92 -0.68 -8.95
CA SER A 44 -12.40 -1.79 -9.75
C SER A 44 -11.70 -2.84 -8.88
N ILE A 45 -10.84 -2.39 -7.97
CA ILE A 45 -10.14 -3.25 -7.00
C ILE A 45 -11.15 -4.02 -6.14
N HIS A 46 -12.17 -3.35 -5.61
CA HIS A 46 -13.20 -3.98 -4.79
C HIS A 46 -14.01 -5.04 -5.55
N LYS A 47 -14.31 -4.78 -6.84
CA LYS A 47 -14.96 -5.79 -7.69
C LYS A 47 -14.05 -7.01 -7.91
N ALA A 48 -12.78 -6.79 -8.23
CA ALA A 48 -11.81 -7.85 -8.45
C ALA A 48 -11.51 -8.65 -7.16
N GLU A 49 -11.54 -8.00 -5.99
CA GLU A 49 -11.43 -8.65 -4.68
C GLU A 49 -12.57 -9.66 -4.45
N LYS A 50 -13.81 -9.30 -4.77
CA LYS A 50 -14.95 -10.23 -4.66
C LYS A 50 -14.79 -11.46 -5.55
N GLU A 51 -14.38 -11.26 -6.81
CA GLU A 51 -14.09 -12.35 -7.74
C GLU A 51 -12.96 -13.25 -7.23
N LEU A 52 -11.92 -12.65 -6.68
CA LEU A 52 -10.80 -13.37 -6.06
C LEU A 52 -11.28 -14.20 -4.85
N THR A 53 -12.15 -13.63 -4.01
CA THR A 53 -12.74 -14.31 -2.86
C THR A 53 -13.54 -15.54 -3.31
N GLU A 54 -14.43 -15.38 -4.28
CA GLU A 54 -15.24 -16.48 -4.81
C GLU A 54 -14.37 -17.62 -5.37
N ARG A 55 -13.31 -17.29 -6.11
CA ARG A 55 -12.38 -18.28 -6.67
C ARG A 55 -11.60 -19.02 -5.59
N LEU A 56 -11.17 -18.34 -4.53
CA LEU A 56 -10.34 -18.95 -3.46
C LEU A 56 -11.19 -19.73 -2.44
N VAL A 57 -12.43 -19.33 -2.19
CA VAL A 57 -13.35 -20.06 -1.29
C VAL A 57 -13.81 -21.36 -1.92
N GLY A 58 -14.08 -21.38 -3.23
CA GLY A 58 -14.45 -22.59 -3.98
C GLY A 58 -13.29 -23.51 -4.35
N GLY A 59 -12.04 -23.12 -4.06
CA GLY A 59 -10.82 -23.82 -4.45
C GLY A 59 -10.44 -24.98 -3.53
N ALA A 60 -9.57 -25.88 -4.05
CA ALA A 60 -9.01 -27.00 -3.31
C ALA A 60 -8.16 -26.56 -2.11
N ASP A 61 -7.81 -27.50 -1.20
CA ASP A 61 -6.99 -27.24 0.01
C ASP A 61 -5.62 -26.61 -0.28
N GLU A 62 -5.06 -26.80 -1.46
CA GLU A 62 -3.83 -26.16 -1.91
C GLU A 62 -3.92 -24.62 -1.94
N ALA A 63 -5.12 -24.06 -2.08
CA ALA A 63 -5.38 -22.62 -2.03
C ALA A 63 -5.54 -22.06 -0.60
N ALA A 64 -5.52 -22.92 0.44
CA ALA A 64 -5.73 -22.49 1.83
C ALA A 64 -4.83 -21.32 2.27
N PRO A 65 -3.52 -21.25 1.93
CA PRO A 65 -2.67 -20.12 2.29
C PRO A 65 -3.11 -18.80 1.65
N LEU A 66 -3.82 -18.86 0.52
CA LEU A 66 -4.23 -17.69 -0.24
C LEU A 66 -5.58 -17.11 0.19
N ARG A 67 -6.36 -17.83 1.01
CA ARG A 67 -7.72 -17.43 1.42
C ARG A 67 -7.77 -16.07 2.14
N LEU A 68 -6.67 -15.60 2.70
CA LEU A 68 -6.59 -14.27 3.34
C LEU A 68 -6.15 -13.16 2.38
N VAL A 69 -5.74 -13.49 1.15
CA VAL A 69 -5.27 -12.49 0.17
C VAL A 69 -6.35 -11.47 -0.17
N PRO A 70 -7.63 -11.84 -0.39
CA PRO A 70 -8.69 -10.87 -0.65
C PRO A 70 -8.81 -9.81 0.46
N ALA A 71 -8.82 -10.23 1.72
CA ALA A 71 -8.89 -9.30 2.84
C ALA A 71 -7.70 -8.31 2.89
N HIS A 72 -6.51 -8.74 2.46
CA HIS A 72 -5.36 -7.85 2.34
C HIS A 72 -5.49 -6.88 1.16
N VAL A 73 -6.06 -7.33 0.03
CA VAL A 73 -6.37 -6.46 -1.12
C VAL A 73 -7.36 -5.37 -0.72
N GLU A 74 -8.45 -5.74 -0.04
CA GLU A 74 -9.44 -4.80 0.49
C GLU A 74 -8.80 -3.75 1.39
N ARG A 75 -7.87 -4.16 2.28
CA ARG A 75 -7.16 -3.24 3.16
C ARG A 75 -6.27 -2.25 2.41
N ILE A 76 -5.61 -2.67 1.33
CA ILE A 76 -4.84 -1.77 0.47
C ILE A 76 -5.77 -0.72 -0.15
N GLY A 77 -6.88 -1.13 -0.75
CA GLY A 77 -7.86 -0.22 -1.35
C GLY A 77 -8.38 0.81 -0.33
N ASN A 78 -8.84 0.33 0.83
CA ASN A 78 -9.37 1.17 1.91
C ASN A 78 -8.33 2.17 2.45
N ALA A 79 -7.05 1.79 2.53
CA ALA A 79 -5.97 2.67 2.95
C ALA A 79 -5.72 3.78 1.93
N ILE A 80 -5.71 3.48 0.61
CA ILE A 80 -5.59 4.51 -0.42
C ILE A 80 -6.78 5.48 -0.39
N GLU A 81 -8.01 4.97 -0.21
CA GLU A 81 -9.20 5.81 -0.01
C GLU A 81 -9.09 6.69 1.24
N GLY A 82 -8.43 6.20 2.29
CA GLY A 82 -8.12 6.99 3.48
C GLY A 82 -7.27 8.22 3.15
N ILE A 83 -6.27 8.06 2.27
CA ILE A 83 -5.44 9.17 1.81
C ILE A 83 -6.27 10.17 0.98
N ILE A 84 -7.13 9.67 0.08
CA ILE A 84 -8.03 10.53 -0.73
C ILE A 84 -8.90 11.40 0.20
N ARG A 85 -9.50 10.82 1.24
CA ARG A 85 -10.29 11.57 2.23
C ARG A 85 -9.44 12.62 2.95
N SER A 86 -8.20 12.32 3.30
CA SER A 86 -7.27 13.29 3.92
C SER A 86 -6.97 14.46 2.98
N CYS A 87 -6.77 14.20 1.68
CA CYS A 87 -6.57 15.25 0.67
C CYS A 87 -7.80 16.17 0.56
N GLN A 88 -9.01 15.59 0.48
CA GLN A 88 -10.26 16.33 0.40
C GLN A 88 -10.50 17.21 1.65
N LEU A 89 -10.17 16.68 2.83
CA LEU A 89 -10.27 17.43 4.08
C LEU A 89 -9.29 18.62 4.09
N MET A 90 -8.02 18.39 3.71
CA MET A 90 -7.01 19.43 3.62
C MET A 90 -7.43 20.54 2.64
N GLU A 91 -8.00 20.18 1.48
CA GLU A 91 -8.49 21.14 0.51
C GLU A 91 -9.65 21.97 1.09
N ALA A 92 -10.62 21.32 1.75
CA ALA A 92 -11.76 21.99 2.37
C ALA A 92 -11.36 22.96 3.50
N GLU A 93 -10.30 22.61 4.26
CA GLU A 93 -9.79 23.42 5.36
C GLU A 93 -8.73 24.46 4.91
N GLY A 94 -8.33 24.46 3.64
CA GLY A 94 -7.27 25.32 3.13
C GLY A 94 -5.92 25.09 3.80
N THR A 95 -5.64 23.86 4.24
CA THR A 95 -4.40 23.48 4.91
C THR A 95 -3.40 22.85 3.94
N ALA A 96 -2.10 22.97 4.25
CA ALA A 96 -1.03 22.37 3.47
C ALA A 96 0.10 21.89 4.37
N PHE A 97 0.88 20.94 3.90
CA PHE A 97 2.07 20.48 4.59
C PHE A 97 3.20 21.51 4.50
N THR A 98 4.08 21.50 5.50
CA THR A 98 5.35 22.22 5.42
C THR A 98 6.23 21.63 4.31
N PRO A 99 7.23 22.38 3.79
CA PRO A 99 8.15 21.83 2.78
C PRO A 99 8.87 20.55 3.24
N SER A 100 9.21 20.42 4.54
CA SER A 100 9.77 19.18 5.09
C SER A 100 8.77 18.05 5.10
N GLY A 101 7.55 18.27 5.60
CA GLY A 101 6.49 17.26 5.61
C GLY A 101 6.14 16.78 4.19
N MET A 102 6.09 17.69 3.20
CA MET A 102 5.86 17.31 1.81
C MET A 102 6.99 16.45 1.24
N ARG A 103 8.26 16.72 1.57
CA ARG A 103 9.39 15.86 1.14
C ARG A 103 9.29 14.47 1.74
N GLU A 104 8.96 14.36 3.03
CA GLU A 104 8.80 13.10 3.75
C GLU A 104 7.64 12.26 3.16
N VAL A 105 6.48 12.89 2.94
CA VAL A 105 5.33 12.25 2.31
C VAL A 105 5.67 11.78 0.90
N ASN A 106 6.34 12.59 0.08
CA ASN A 106 6.75 12.20 -1.27
C ASN A 106 7.69 10.98 -1.26
N ALA A 107 8.68 10.96 -0.36
CA ALA A 107 9.60 9.82 -0.23
C ALA A 107 8.90 8.52 0.16
N LEU A 108 7.84 8.59 0.98
CA LEU A 108 7.04 7.43 1.34
C LEU A 108 6.15 6.96 0.19
N PHE A 109 5.52 7.89 -0.56
CA PHE A 109 4.74 7.51 -1.74
C PHE A 109 5.57 6.79 -2.79
N GLU A 110 6.76 7.33 -3.11
CA GLU A 110 7.69 6.73 -4.07
C GLU A 110 7.99 5.26 -3.70
N ARG A 111 8.39 5.01 -2.46
CA ARG A 111 8.68 3.66 -1.97
C ARG A 111 7.44 2.74 -1.92
N ALA A 112 6.27 3.28 -1.58
CA ALA A 112 5.04 2.49 -1.56
C ALA A 112 4.61 2.06 -2.98
N VAL A 113 4.77 2.94 -3.97
CA VAL A 113 4.53 2.61 -5.40
C VAL A 113 5.47 1.51 -5.86
N GLU A 114 6.78 1.63 -5.60
CA GLU A 114 7.79 0.61 -5.94
C GLU A 114 7.47 -0.75 -5.28
N LEU A 115 7.03 -0.76 -4.03
CA LEU A 115 6.64 -1.98 -3.33
C LEU A 115 5.41 -2.65 -3.94
N LEU A 116 4.41 -1.86 -4.37
CA LEU A 116 3.24 -2.40 -5.06
C LEU A 116 3.61 -2.99 -6.43
N GLU A 117 4.53 -2.35 -7.18
CA GLU A 117 5.06 -2.88 -8.44
C GLU A 117 5.78 -4.21 -8.22
N CYS A 118 6.73 -4.24 -7.29
CA CYS A 118 7.47 -5.47 -6.96
C CYS A 118 6.54 -6.61 -6.49
N ALA A 119 5.51 -6.30 -5.72
CA ALA A 119 4.52 -7.30 -5.29
C ALA A 119 3.67 -7.81 -6.47
N GLY A 120 3.31 -6.93 -7.42
CA GLY A 120 2.65 -7.29 -8.67
C GLY A 120 3.52 -8.23 -9.53
N ASP A 121 4.79 -7.87 -9.74
CA ASP A 121 5.76 -8.69 -10.50
C ASP A 121 5.98 -10.05 -9.82
N LEU A 122 6.01 -10.10 -8.48
CA LEU A 122 6.11 -11.35 -7.74
C LEU A 122 4.91 -12.27 -8.03
N THR A 123 3.68 -11.73 -8.16
CA THR A 123 2.51 -12.56 -8.46
C THR A 123 2.62 -13.24 -9.84
N GLN A 124 3.28 -12.57 -10.78
CA GLN A 124 3.46 -13.06 -12.14
C GLN A 124 4.63 -14.03 -12.26
N THR A 125 5.76 -13.71 -11.63
CA THR A 125 7.03 -14.42 -11.84
C THR A 125 7.33 -15.49 -10.81
N GLY A 126 6.75 -15.39 -9.60
CA GLY A 126 7.12 -16.24 -8.47
C GLY A 126 8.58 -16.06 -8.04
N ASN A 127 9.22 -14.94 -8.37
CA ASN A 127 10.65 -14.71 -8.18
C ASN A 127 10.99 -14.56 -6.69
N ARG A 128 11.85 -15.47 -6.18
CA ARG A 128 12.25 -15.51 -4.76
C ARG A 128 13.05 -14.27 -4.34
N VAL A 129 13.82 -13.68 -5.25
CA VAL A 129 14.59 -12.46 -4.96
C VAL A 129 13.63 -11.29 -4.75
N LEU A 130 12.58 -11.16 -5.59
CA LEU A 130 11.54 -10.17 -5.40
C LEU A 130 10.78 -10.39 -4.08
N ALA A 131 10.45 -11.64 -3.73
CA ALA A 131 9.81 -11.92 -2.45
C ALA A 131 10.64 -11.42 -1.27
N ARG A 132 11.95 -11.69 -1.28
CA ARG A 132 12.87 -11.20 -0.24
C ARG A 132 13.01 -9.69 -0.26
N HIS A 133 13.04 -9.08 -1.43
CA HIS A 133 13.09 -7.63 -1.58
C HIS A 133 11.86 -6.96 -0.96
N VAL A 134 10.64 -7.43 -1.31
CA VAL A 134 9.38 -6.91 -0.74
C VAL A 134 9.36 -7.04 0.78
N GLU A 135 9.84 -8.16 1.33
CA GLU A 135 9.96 -8.34 2.79
C GLU A 135 10.83 -7.26 3.43
N LEU A 136 12.07 -7.11 2.94
CA LEU A 136 13.05 -6.22 3.53
C LEU A 136 12.68 -4.75 3.38
N GLU A 137 12.24 -4.35 2.17
CA GLU A 137 11.88 -2.95 1.91
C GLU A 137 10.60 -2.54 2.66
N SER A 138 9.64 -3.45 2.82
CA SER A 138 8.47 -3.17 3.66
C SER A 138 8.84 -2.96 5.13
N MET A 139 9.81 -3.70 5.67
CA MET A 139 10.29 -3.46 7.04
C MET A 139 10.98 -2.10 7.16
N ARG A 140 11.90 -1.78 6.24
CA ARG A 140 12.57 -0.47 6.19
C ARG A 140 11.58 0.69 6.04
N PHE A 141 10.50 0.46 5.29
CA PHE A 141 9.42 1.43 5.16
C PHE A 141 8.75 1.74 6.50
N GLN A 142 8.45 0.70 7.29
CA GLN A 142 7.83 0.88 8.62
C GLN A 142 8.72 1.72 9.54
N ASP A 143 10.02 1.43 9.54
CA ASP A 143 10.99 2.17 10.36
C ASP A 143 11.07 3.64 9.90
N LEU A 144 11.21 3.88 8.60
CA LEU A 144 11.27 5.24 8.02
C LEU A 144 10.01 6.06 8.31
N ALA A 145 8.82 5.46 8.17
CA ALA A 145 7.57 6.14 8.47
C ALA A 145 7.44 6.47 9.97
N THR A 146 7.98 5.61 10.84
CA THR A 146 8.04 5.88 12.28
C THR A 146 8.98 7.06 12.59
N ASP A 147 10.15 7.11 11.95
CA ASP A 147 11.10 8.21 12.12
C ASP A 147 10.51 9.54 11.65
N TYR A 148 9.79 9.54 10.53
CA TYR A 148 9.11 10.75 10.04
C TYR A 148 7.96 11.19 10.96
N ALA A 149 7.21 10.26 11.55
CA ALA A 149 6.18 10.58 12.53
C ALA A 149 6.80 11.27 13.77
N ARG A 150 7.91 10.74 14.32
CA ARG A 150 8.64 11.35 15.45
C ARG A 150 9.16 12.74 15.10
N ALA A 151 9.83 12.87 13.95
CA ALA A 151 10.32 14.16 13.49
C ALA A 151 9.20 15.21 13.31
N HIS A 152 8.00 14.76 12.93
CA HIS A 152 6.82 15.61 12.86
C HIS A 152 6.34 16.06 14.26
N GLU A 153 6.30 15.14 15.23
CA GLU A 153 5.97 15.45 16.62
C GLU A 153 6.93 16.48 17.21
N ASP A 154 8.24 16.34 16.98
CA ASP A 154 9.26 17.31 17.40
C ASP A 154 8.97 18.70 16.81
N ARG A 155 8.69 18.76 15.50
CA ARG A 155 8.33 20.03 14.82
C ARG A 155 7.04 20.66 15.35
N LEU A 156 6.09 19.87 15.81
CA LEU A 156 4.87 20.37 16.46
C LEU A 156 5.19 21.03 17.80
N VAL A 157 6.02 20.38 18.61
CA VAL A 157 6.45 20.92 19.92
C VAL A 157 7.24 22.22 19.74
N GLU A 158 8.08 22.30 18.71
CA GLU A 158 8.85 23.50 18.36
C GLU A 158 8.01 24.62 17.71
N GLY A 159 6.73 24.36 17.41
CA GLY A 159 5.85 25.32 16.73
C GLY A 159 6.18 25.51 15.23
N ALA A 160 7.02 24.64 14.66
CA ALA A 160 7.41 24.68 13.25
C ALA A 160 6.36 24.06 12.29
N CYS A 161 5.35 23.38 12.83
CA CYS A 161 4.22 22.81 12.10
C CYS A 161 2.89 23.38 12.63
N ARG A 162 1.89 23.45 11.75
CA ARG A 162 0.53 23.84 12.15
C ARG A 162 -0.24 22.59 12.61
N PRO A 163 -0.89 22.63 13.81
CA PRO A 163 -1.72 21.49 14.26
C PRO A 163 -2.83 21.07 13.30
N ALA A 164 -3.40 22.02 12.55
CA ALA A 164 -4.48 21.78 11.59
C ALA A 164 -4.11 20.77 10.48
N SER A 165 -2.84 20.73 10.02
CA SER A 165 -2.38 19.75 9.00
C SER A 165 -1.78 18.48 9.60
N SER A 166 -1.65 18.40 10.93
CA SER A 166 -0.97 17.29 11.61
C SER A 166 -1.75 15.99 11.50
N SER A 167 -3.05 16.02 11.71
CA SER A 167 -3.90 14.83 11.63
C SER A 167 -3.90 14.21 10.23
N ALA A 168 -3.94 15.05 9.18
CA ALA A 168 -3.85 14.60 7.80
C ALA A 168 -2.46 14.01 7.49
N TYR A 169 -1.37 14.65 7.98
CA TYR A 169 -0.01 14.16 7.81
C TYR A 169 0.16 12.77 8.41
N LEU A 170 -0.16 12.59 9.70
CA LEU A 170 -0.03 11.31 10.40
C LEU A 170 -0.97 10.25 9.80
N GLY A 171 -2.19 10.63 9.43
CA GLY A 171 -3.15 9.73 8.77
C GLY A 171 -2.65 9.23 7.43
N ILE A 172 -1.97 10.05 6.62
CA ILE A 172 -1.36 9.62 5.36
C ILE A 172 -0.20 8.66 5.63
N LEU A 173 0.66 8.95 6.60
CA LEU A 173 1.75 8.04 6.98
C LEU A 173 1.20 6.66 7.38
N ASP A 174 0.17 6.63 8.21
CA ASP A 174 -0.45 5.38 8.67
C ASP A 174 -1.10 4.60 7.51
N CYS A 175 -1.79 5.29 6.61
CA CYS A 175 -2.34 4.64 5.41
C CYS A 175 -1.24 4.03 4.52
N LEU A 176 -0.13 4.75 4.28
CA LEU A 176 1.00 4.24 3.51
C LEU A 176 1.68 3.04 4.19
N ARG A 177 1.79 3.04 5.53
CA ARG A 177 2.26 1.88 6.32
C ARG A 177 1.34 0.67 6.13
N GLU A 178 0.02 0.87 6.18
CA GLU A 178 -0.96 -0.22 5.96
C GLU A 178 -0.85 -0.78 4.54
N ILE A 179 -0.73 0.06 3.51
CA ILE A 179 -0.55 -0.38 2.11
C ILE A 179 0.66 -1.30 1.99
N THR A 180 1.83 -0.86 2.44
CA THR A 180 3.08 -1.62 2.31
C THR A 180 3.08 -2.88 3.19
N ARG A 181 2.50 -2.81 4.38
CA ARG A 181 2.31 -3.97 5.26
C ARG A 181 1.44 -5.04 4.61
N HIS A 182 0.32 -4.66 4.00
CA HIS A 182 -0.58 -5.62 3.36
C HIS A 182 0.00 -6.16 2.04
N ALA A 183 0.72 -5.37 1.25
CA ALA A 183 1.47 -5.85 0.09
C ALA A 183 2.50 -6.92 0.50
N ARG A 184 3.25 -6.71 1.58
CA ARG A 184 4.16 -7.70 2.16
C ARG A 184 3.44 -8.99 2.59
N LEU A 185 2.29 -8.87 3.25
CA LEU A 185 1.52 -10.03 3.70
C LEU A 185 0.98 -10.85 2.52
N ILE A 186 0.58 -10.23 1.43
CA ILE A 186 0.22 -10.93 0.18
C ILE A 186 1.46 -11.59 -0.40
N ALA A 187 2.57 -10.86 -0.54
CA ALA A 187 3.84 -11.39 -1.05
C ALA A 187 4.28 -12.65 -0.29
N GLY A 188 4.16 -12.66 1.04
CA GLY A 188 4.48 -13.81 1.86
C GLY A 188 3.60 -15.05 1.61
N ARG A 189 2.38 -14.87 1.13
CA ARG A 189 1.47 -15.98 0.80
C ARG A 189 1.70 -16.54 -0.59
N ILE A 190 2.11 -15.70 -1.53
CA ILE A 190 2.37 -16.09 -2.91
C ILE A 190 3.81 -16.50 -3.18
N ALA A 191 4.73 -16.16 -2.27
CA ALA A 191 6.14 -16.50 -2.41
C ALA A 191 6.32 -18.03 -2.50
N PRO A 192 7.24 -18.51 -3.34
CA PRO A 192 7.58 -19.92 -3.39
C PRO A 192 8.08 -20.41 -2.02
N ARG A 193 7.66 -21.62 -1.65
CA ARG A 193 8.14 -22.23 -0.40
C ARG A 193 9.67 -22.37 -0.43
N PRO A 194 10.36 -22.13 0.71
CA PRO A 194 11.80 -22.34 0.79
C PRO A 194 12.14 -23.80 0.52
N SER A 195 13.28 -24.05 -0.13
CA SER A 195 13.79 -25.38 -0.31
C SER A 195 14.24 -25.99 1.03
N PRO A 196 14.27 -27.33 1.17
CA PRO A 196 14.79 -27.96 2.37
C PRO A 196 16.21 -27.45 2.70
N GLY A 197 16.38 -26.86 3.89
CA GLY A 197 17.66 -26.26 4.32
C GLY A 197 17.74 -24.73 4.20
N GLU A 198 16.78 -24.08 3.59
CA GLU A 198 16.68 -22.61 3.56
C GLU A 198 15.74 -22.13 4.67
N GLY A 199 16.16 -21.07 5.38
CA GLY A 199 15.30 -20.43 6.38
C GLY A 199 14.07 -19.78 5.76
N PRO A 200 13.03 -19.44 6.56
CA PRO A 200 11.82 -18.78 6.07
C PRO A 200 12.16 -17.42 5.46
N PHE A 201 11.56 -17.10 4.30
CA PHE A 201 11.74 -15.80 3.63
C PHE A 201 11.08 -14.65 4.37
N PHE A 202 9.97 -14.94 5.06
CA PHE A 202 9.18 -13.96 5.78
C PHE A 202 9.24 -14.25 7.28
N ARG A 203 9.54 -13.24 8.08
CA ARG A 203 9.36 -13.29 9.52
C ARG A 203 7.90 -13.00 9.83
N VAL A 204 7.27 -13.88 10.58
CA VAL A 204 5.90 -13.74 11.08
C VAL A 204 5.83 -12.64 12.13
#